data_d1289467cc761bdb6ab2f46eae720a4c
#
_entry.id   d1289467cc761bdb6ab2f46eae720a4c
#
_cell.length_a   1.000
_cell.length_b   1.000
_cell.length_c   1.000
_cell.angle_alpha   90.00
_cell.angle_beta   90.00
_cell.angle_gamma   90.00
#
_symmetry.space_group_name_H-M   'P 1'
#
loop_
_entity.id
_entity.type
_entity.pdbx_description
1 polymer ?
#
loop_
_entity_poly.entity_id
_entity_poly.type
_entity_poly.pdbx_seq_one_letter_code
_entity_poly.pdbx_strand_id
1 'polypeptide(L)'
;MNGLQRQFLQHVVDKTCADKHNKGFSTWDQLLVMVYAHISGSTSLRSLLSRFNSHEAQHYHLGTQVIKRSTLADANRKRSVEAFKEVCDGLLQQAHRRVRKDGQDLLYLLDSTPIQLKGYGYDWAAATRAARTQGLKLHLQYAPQAEVPVNATISTPNVNDIEEARHLAIEAGTTYVFDKGYCDYNWCHAIDQQDAGYRFRHLR
;
A
#
# COMPACT_ATOMS: atom_id res chain seq x y z
N MET A 1 16.06 12.54 -3.41
CA MET A 1 14.85 11.84 -2.88
C MET A 1 14.69 12.24 -1.42
N ASN A 2 13.69 13.02 -1.08
CA ASN A 2 13.31 13.17 0.32
C ASN A 2 12.46 11.94 0.65
N GLY A 3 13.11 10.90 1.21
CA GLY A 3 12.43 9.70 1.65
C GLY A 3 11.46 9.95 2.80
N LEU A 4 10.90 8.91 3.35
CA LEU A 4 10.04 8.96 4.52
C LEU A 4 10.78 9.70 5.65
N GLN A 5 10.32 10.91 5.98
CA GLN A 5 10.90 11.68 7.08
C GLN A 5 10.38 11.12 8.41
N ARG A 6 11.28 10.84 9.34
CA ARG A 6 10.93 10.36 10.68
C ARG A 6 9.92 11.26 11.39
N GLN A 7 10.02 12.58 11.16
CA GLN A 7 9.08 13.56 11.71
C GLN A 7 7.64 13.34 11.21
N PHE A 8 7.47 12.98 9.95
CA PHE A 8 6.14 12.66 9.40
C PHE A 8 5.54 11.42 10.06
N LEU A 9 6.33 10.35 10.20
CA LEU A 9 5.87 9.17 10.94
C LEU A 9 5.56 9.52 12.40
N GLN A 10 6.40 10.33 13.07
CA GLN A 10 6.15 10.71 14.46
C GLN A 10 4.81 11.44 14.61
N HIS A 11 4.50 12.37 13.71
CA HIS A 11 3.20 13.04 13.70
C HIS A 11 2.03 12.04 13.55
N VAL A 12 2.16 11.05 12.66
CA VAL A 12 1.16 9.99 12.49
C VAL A 12 1.04 9.14 13.76
N VAL A 13 2.16 8.75 14.36
CA VAL A 13 2.19 7.96 15.61
C VAL A 13 1.48 8.70 16.75
N ASP A 14 1.74 9.98 16.88
CA ASP A 14 1.11 10.83 17.93
C ASP A 14 -0.39 10.94 17.69
N LYS A 15 -0.81 11.17 16.45
CA LYS A 15 -2.23 11.25 16.04
C LYS A 15 -2.98 9.95 16.28
N THR A 16 -2.38 8.82 15.93
CA THR A 16 -3.00 7.48 16.04
C THR A 16 -2.77 6.82 17.40
N CYS A 17 -1.99 7.44 18.28
CA CYS A 17 -1.55 6.85 19.54
C CYS A 17 -0.93 5.45 19.37
N ALA A 18 -0.25 5.18 18.23
CA ALA A 18 0.23 3.85 17.86
C ALA A 18 1.32 3.31 18.81
N ASP A 19 2.08 4.18 19.46
CA ASP A 19 3.11 3.83 20.47
C ASP A 19 2.62 3.96 21.92
N LYS A 20 1.30 4.14 22.15
CA LYS A 20 0.73 4.16 23.48
C LYS A 20 1.07 2.84 24.21
N HIS A 21 1.64 2.94 25.39
CA HIS A 21 2.14 1.82 26.21
C HIS A 21 3.33 1.05 25.61
N ASN A 22 4.05 1.65 24.64
CA ASN A 22 5.25 1.06 24.09
C ASN A 22 6.35 0.91 25.16
N LYS A 23 6.99 -0.26 25.18
CA LYS A 23 8.09 -0.61 26.09
C LYS A 23 9.42 -0.79 25.34
N GLY A 24 9.72 0.08 24.37
CA GLY A 24 11.02 0.09 23.68
C GLY A 24 11.04 -0.47 22.26
N PHE A 25 9.91 -0.98 21.72
CA PHE A 25 9.80 -1.36 20.31
C PHE A 25 8.77 -0.46 19.61
N SER A 26 9.24 0.60 18.99
CA SER A 26 8.41 1.65 18.41
C SER A 26 7.73 1.23 17.08
N THR A 27 6.75 2.02 16.66
CA THR A 27 6.16 1.90 15.31
C THR A 27 7.20 2.15 14.22
N TRP A 28 8.21 3.02 14.50
CA TRP A 28 9.35 3.22 13.62
C TRP A 28 10.16 1.94 13.43
N ASP A 29 10.51 1.23 14.51
CA ASP A 29 11.25 -0.04 14.42
C ASP A 29 10.48 -1.08 13.62
N GLN A 30 9.15 -1.16 13.84
CA GLN A 30 8.30 -2.07 13.09
C GLN A 30 8.26 -1.72 11.59
N LEU A 31 8.10 -0.44 11.26
CA LEU A 31 8.11 0.01 9.87
C LEU A 31 9.44 -0.32 9.19
N LEU A 32 10.56 -0.01 9.81
CA LEU A 32 11.89 -0.30 9.26
C LEU A 32 12.07 -1.78 8.96
N VAL A 33 11.76 -2.66 9.90
CA VAL A 33 11.94 -4.10 9.70
C VAL A 33 10.97 -4.65 8.65
N MET A 34 9.74 -4.12 8.56
CA MET A 34 8.78 -4.52 7.52
C MET A 34 9.22 -4.08 6.11
N VAL A 35 9.72 -2.85 5.98
CA VAL A 35 10.32 -2.38 4.71
C VAL A 35 11.53 -3.23 4.34
N TYR A 36 12.41 -3.50 5.30
CA TYR A 36 13.57 -4.38 5.09
C TYR A 36 13.15 -5.79 4.67
N ALA A 37 12.04 -6.32 5.20
CA ALA A 37 11.52 -7.63 4.79
C ALA A 37 11.25 -7.69 3.28
N HIS A 38 10.64 -6.65 2.73
CA HIS A 38 10.35 -6.55 1.29
C HIS A 38 11.62 -6.39 0.45
N ILE A 39 12.55 -5.53 0.88
CA ILE A 39 13.80 -5.28 0.16
C ILE A 39 14.70 -6.52 0.17
N SER A 40 14.77 -7.25 1.29
CA SER A 40 15.62 -8.42 1.46
C SER A 40 15.03 -9.71 0.91
N GLY A 41 13.76 -9.71 0.47
CA GLY A 41 13.05 -10.91 0.02
C GLY A 41 12.93 -11.99 1.10
N SER A 42 12.87 -11.61 2.38
CA SER A 42 12.83 -12.56 3.49
C SER A 42 11.49 -13.26 3.57
N THR A 43 11.50 -14.60 3.58
CA THR A 43 10.28 -15.43 3.57
C THR A 43 9.81 -15.89 4.95
N SER A 44 10.56 -15.60 6.01
CA SER A 44 10.17 -15.93 7.39
C SER A 44 10.67 -14.88 8.38
N LEU A 45 9.96 -14.73 9.51
CA LEU A 45 10.40 -13.83 10.59
C LEU A 45 11.78 -14.19 11.16
N ARG A 46 12.15 -15.47 11.12
CA ARG A 46 13.47 -15.91 11.60
C ARG A 46 14.57 -15.44 10.65
N SER A 47 14.44 -15.69 9.34
CA SER A 47 15.42 -15.25 8.35
C SER A 47 15.50 -13.73 8.25
N LEU A 48 14.36 -13.05 8.33
CA LEU A 48 14.26 -11.60 8.38
C LEU A 48 15.09 -11.01 9.51
N LEU A 49 14.83 -11.44 10.73
CA LEU A 49 15.51 -10.87 11.91
C LEU A 49 16.98 -11.28 12.01
N SER A 50 17.34 -12.49 11.55
CA SER A 50 18.75 -12.88 11.45
C SER A 50 19.51 -11.91 10.54
N ARG A 51 18.97 -11.60 9.36
CA ARG A 51 19.56 -10.65 8.40
C ARG A 51 19.53 -9.21 8.92
N PHE A 52 18.38 -8.75 9.44
CA PHE A 52 18.24 -7.39 9.96
C PHE A 52 19.23 -7.15 11.10
N ASN A 53 19.28 -8.03 12.08
CA ASN A 53 20.15 -7.90 13.24
C ASN A 53 21.63 -8.08 12.92
N SER A 54 22.01 -8.76 11.81
CA SER A 54 23.42 -8.82 11.38
C SER A 54 23.98 -7.46 10.96
N HIS A 55 23.10 -6.46 10.71
CA HIS A 55 23.46 -5.09 10.41
C HIS A 55 23.43 -4.18 11.66
N GLU A 56 23.64 -4.71 12.86
CA GLU A 56 23.56 -3.96 14.13
C GLU A 56 24.38 -2.66 14.13
N ALA A 57 25.55 -2.68 13.49
CA ALA A 57 26.41 -1.49 13.40
C ALA A 57 25.74 -0.30 12.68
N GLN A 58 24.79 -0.57 11.77
CA GLN A 58 24.02 0.46 11.04
C GLN A 58 22.74 0.88 11.76
N HIS A 59 22.29 0.16 12.79
CA HIS A 59 21.04 0.44 13.49
C HIS A 59 21.03 1.82 14.13
N TYR A 60 22.19 2.29 14.63
CA TYR A 60 22.31 3.64 15.17
C TYR A 60 21.91 4.72 14.16
N HIS A 61 22.36 4.62 12.92
CA HIS A 61 22.04 5.59 11.87
C HIS A 61 20.58 5.56 11.45
N LEU A 62 19.91 4.41 11.62
CA LEU A 62 18.48 4.24 11.34
C LEU A 62 17.62 4.60 12.56
N GLY A 63 18.22 4.84 13.73
CA GLY A 63 17.50 5.09 14.98
C GLY A 63 16.67 3.88 15.42
N THR A 64 17.21 2.68 15.25
CA THR A 64 16.61 1.40 15.66
C THR A 64 17.60 0.57 16.49
N GLN A 65 17.20 -0.62 16.87
CA GLN A 65 17.99 -1.53 17.70
C GLN A 65 17.79 -2.98 17.28
N VAL A 66 18.51 -3.90 17.88
CA VAL A 66 18.32 -5.35 17.71
C VAL A 66 16.90 -5.75 18.14
N ILE A 67 16.22 -6.47 17.28
CA ILE A 67 14.81 -6.82 17.46
C ILE A 67 14.67 -8.32 17.74
N LYS A 68 13.90 -8.65 18.79
CA LYS A 68 13.54 -10.03 19.12
C LYS A 68 12.34 -10.49 18.30
N ARG A 69 12.35 -11.76 17.87
CA ARG A 69 11.26 -12.35 17.07
C ARG A 69 9.90 -12.26 17.77
N SER A 70 9.85 -12.54 19.06
CA SER A 70 8.61 -12.47 19.84
C SER A 70 8.05 -11.03 19.85
N THR A 71 8.92 -10.05 20.00
CA THR A 71 8.54 -8.62 20.01
C THR A 71 7.91 -8.20 18.68
N LEU A 72 8.53 -8.55 17.55
CA LEU A 72 7.97 -8.26 16.23
C LEU A 72 6.66 -9.01 15.99
N ALA A 73 6.59 -10.30 16.35
CA ALA A 73 5.37 -11.09 16.20
C ALA A 73 4.20 -10.53 17.01
N ASP A 74 4.48 -10.11 18.26
CA ASP A 74 3.46 -9.49 19.13
C ASP A 74 3.02 -8.12 18.61
N ALA A 75 3.94 -7.31 18.11
CA ALA A 75 3.60 -6.03 17.48
C ALA A 75 2.71 -6.21 16.25
N ASN A 76 3.06 -7.13 15.36
CA ASN A 76 2.27 -7.43 14.16
C ASN A 76 0.85 -7.93 14.49
N ARG A 77 0.68 -8.59 15.64
CA ARG A 77 -0.63 -9.09 16.08
C ARG A 77 -1.48 -8.03 16.76
N LYS A 78 -0.86 -7.11 17.52
CA LYS A 78 -1.57 -6.23 18.47
C LYS A 78 -1.68 -4.79 17.98
N ARG A 79 -0.72 -4.30 17.19
CA ARG A 79 -0.72 -2.91 16.72
C ARG A 79 -1.78 -2.69 15.67
N SER A 80 -2.44 -1.53 15.77
CA SER A 80 -3.35 -1.08 14.73
C SER A 80 -2.61 -0.84 13.41
N VAL A 81 -3.26 -1.16 12.32
CA VAL A 81 -2.77 -0.90 10.96
C VAL A 81 -2.86 0.59 10.59
N GLU A 82 -3.64 1.37 11.32
CA GLU A 82 -3.96 2.77 10.98
C GLU A 82 -2.74 3.66 10.80
N ALA A 83 -1.72 3.52 11.67
CA ALA A 83 -0.49 4.31 11.52
C ALA A 83 0.24 4.01 10.19
N PHE A 84 0.30 2.74 9.79
CA PHE A 84 0.93 2.35 8.53
C PHE A 84 0.11 2.79 7.33
N LYS A 85 -1.22 2.71 7.44
CA LYS A 85 -2.14 3.20 6.41
C LYS A 85 -1.97 4.70 6.21
N GLU A 86 -2.01 5.52 7.26
CA GLU A 86 -1.82 6.97 7.16
C GLU A 86 -0.44 7.35 6.58
N VAL A 87 0.61 6.60 6.92
CA VAL A 87 1.95 6.81 6.32
C VAL A 87 1.92 6.49 4.83
N CYS A 88 1.31 5.39 4.43
CA CYS A 88 1.17 5.01 3.02
C CYS A 88 0.38 6.07 2.25
N ASP A 89 -0.80 6.45 2.75
CA ASP A 89 -1.67 7.45 2.14
C ASP A 89 -0.94 8.81 1.97
N GLY A 90 -0.18 9.23 2.98
CA GLY A 90 0.61 10.47 2.90
C GLY A 90 1.73 10.41 1.86
N LEU A 91 2.39 9.27 1.70
CA LEU A 91 3.41 9.06 0.65
C LEU A 91 2.78 9.04 -0.74
N LEU A 92 1.64 8.38 -0.92
CA LEU A 92 0.88 8.36 -2.17
C LEU A 92 0.42 9.77 -2.56
N GLN A 93 -0.13 10.53 -1.62
CA GLN A 93 -0.51 11.93 -1.85
C GLN A 93 0.69 12.81 -2.22
N GLN A 94 1.85 12.56 -1.63
CA GLN A 94 3.07 13.29 -1.99
C GLN A 94 3.53 12.94 -3.42
N ALA A 95 3.48 11.66 -3.79
CA ALA A 95 3.77 11.19 -5.14
C ALA A 95 2.80 11.82 -6.15
N HIS A 96 1.50 11.75 -5.87
CA HIS A 96 0.45 12.33 -6.70
C HIS A 96 0.66 13.83 -6.95
N ARG A 97 0.93 14.63 -5.88
CA ARG A 97 1.22 16.06 -6.03
C ARG A 97 2.43 16.35 -6.89
N ARG A 98 3.46 15.50 -6.87
CA ARG A 98 4.65 15.65 -7.74
C ARG A 98 4.29 15.39 -9.19
N VAL A 99 3.63 14.27 -9.48
CA VAL A 99 3.18 13.91 -10.82
C VAL A 99 2.36 15.04 -11.44
N ARG A 100 1.44 15.65 -10.69
CA ARG A 100 0.62 16.76 -11.18
C ARG A 100 1.38 18.05 -11.42
N LYS A 101 2.46 18.31 -10.71
CA LYS A 101 3.28 19.54 -10.91
C LYS A 101 4.08 19.50 -12.19
N ASP A 102 4.43 18.31 -12.66
CA ASP A 102 5.27 18.15 -13.87
C ASP A 102 4.52 18.45 -15.17
N GLY A 103 3.20 18.75 -15.11
CA GLY A 103 2.42 19.47 -16.13
C GLY A 103 2.27 18.79 -17.50
N GLN A 104 2.58 17.50 -17.61
CA GLN A 104 2.41 16.70 -18.82
C GLN A 104 1.04 16.03 -18.83
N ASP A 105 0.61 15.54 -19.99
CA ASP A 105 -0.59 14.71 -20.15
C ASP A 105 -0.54 13.56 -19.14
N LEU A 106 -1.39 13.64 -18.13
CA LEU A 106 -1.42 12.66 -17.05
C LEU A 106 -2.02 11.36 -17.57
N LEU A 107 -1.24 10.29 -17.43
CA LEU A 107 -1.70 8.95 -17.73
C LEU A 107 -1.65 8.10 -16.46
N TYR A 108 -2.77 7.48 -16.11
CA TYR A 108 -2.84 6.55 -14.99
C TYR A 108 -3.24 5.17 -15.44
N LEU A 109 -2.47 4.17 -15.00
CA LEU A 109 -2.80 2.77 -15.15
C LEU A 109 -3.59 2.31 -13.92
N LEU A 110 -4.74 1.69 -14.13
CA LEU A 110 -5.52 1.06 -13.08
C LEU A 110 -5.37 -0.45 -13.21
N ASP A 111 -4.96 -1.09 -12.13
CA ASP A 111 -4.83 -2.54 -12.08
C ASP A 111 -5.12 -3.05 -10.67
N SER A 112 -5.51 -4.30 -10.58
CA SER A 112 -5.72 -4.98 -9.31
C SER A 112 -4.93 -6.27 -9.23
N THR A 113 -4.35 -6.54 -8.07
CA THR A 113 -3.55 -7.73 -7.82
C THR A 113 -4.12 -8.51 -6.64
N PRO A 114 -4.54 -9.77 -6.83
CA PRO A 114 -4.96 -10.62 -5.74
C PRO A 114 -3.75 -11.08 -4.91
N ILE A 115 -3.84 -10.95 -3.59
CA ILE A 115 -2.84 -11.41 -2.62
C ILE A 115 -3.45 -12.57 -1.85
N GLN A 116 -2.95 -13.79 -2.07
CA GLN A 116 -3.42 -14.97 -1.34
C GLN A 116 -2.86 -14.98 0.09
N LEU A 117 -3.74 -15.15 1.07
CA LEU A 117 -3.38 -15.33 2.46
C LEU A 117 -3.35 -16.83 2.78
N LYS A 118 -2.25 -17.28 3.38
CA LYS A 118 -2.06 -18.67 3.79
C LYS A 118 -2.07 -18.76 5.31
N GLY A 119 -2.85 -19.67 5.87
CA GLY A 119 -2.91 -19.91 7.31
C GLY A 119 -4.31 -19.78 7.89
N TYR A 120 -4.39 -19.73 9.22
CA TYR A 120 -5.65 -19.62 9.98
C TYR A 120 -5.84 -18.18 10.48
N GLY A 121 -7.09 -17.80 10.75
CA GLY A 121 -7.42 -16.49 11.34
C GLY A 121 -7.66 -15.35 10.33
N TYR A 122 -7.88 -15.69 9.06
CA TYR A 122 -8.20 -14.72 8.01
C TYR A 122 -9.66 -14.83 7.54
N ASP A 123 -10.58 -15.19 8.44
CA ASP A 123 -12.01 -15.38 8.11
C ASP A 123 -12.65 -14.11 7.54
N TRP A 124 -12.15 -12.95 7.96
CA TRP A 124 -12.54 -11.64 7.43
C TRP A 124 -12.12 -11.40 5.97
N ALA A 125 -11.11 -12.15 5.49
CA ALA A 125 -10.60 -12.09 4.11
C ALA A 125 -11.10 -13.29 3.27
N ALA A 126 -12.17 -13.96 3.73
CA ALA A 126 -12.73 -15.09 3.01
C ALA A 126 -13.35 -14.63 1.69
N ALA A 127 -12.91 -15.24 0.61
CA ALA A 127 -13.63 -15.20 -0.66
C ALA A 127 -14.95 -15.97 -0.53
N THR A 128 -15.90 -15.72 -1.44
CA THR A 128 -17.19 -16.43 -1.49
C THR A 128 -17.03 -17.94 -1.27
N ARG A 129 -18.04 -18.58 -0.68
CA ARG A 129 -18.08 -20.00 -0.32
C ARG A 129 -17.60 -20.97 -1.42
N ALA A 130 -17.62 -20.56 -2.68
CA ALA A 130 -17.19 -21.37 -3.83
C ALA A 130 -15.65 -21.36 -4.03
N ALA A 131 -14.96 -20.29 -3.67
CA ALA A 131 -13.50 -20.20 -3.76
C ALA A 131 -12.93 -20.29 -2.33
N ARG A 132 -12.40 -21.44 -1.94
CA ARG A 132 -11.74 -21.69 -0.64
C ARG A 132 -10.47 -20.85 -0.43
N THR A 133 -10.31 -19.75 -1.12
CA THR A 133 -9.14 -18.89 -1.11
C THR A 133 -9.41 -17.68 -0.23
N GLN A 134 -8.69 -17.59 0.87
CA GLN A 134 -8.62 -16.36 1.66
C GLN A 134 -7.61 -15.42 1.00
N GLY A 135 -7.95 -14.16 0.87
CA GLY A 135 -7.06 -13.21 0.21
C GLY A 135 -7.45 -11.76 0.44
N LEU A 136 -6.65 -10.92 -0.13
CA LEU A 136 -6.88 -9.49 -0.29
C LEU A 136 -6.75 -9.15 -1.77
N LYS A 137 -7.33 -8.06 -2.19
CA LYS A 137 -7.09 -7.48 -3.50
C LYS A 137 -6.51 -6.09 -3.30
N LEU A 138 -5.34 -5.86 -3.89
CA LEU A 138 -4.70 -4.55 -3.93
C LEU A 138 -5.07 -3.89 -5.24
N HIS A 139 -5.73 -2.74 -5.18
CA HIS A 139 -6.03 -1.90 -6.33
C HIS A 139 -5.04 -0.74 -6.38
N LEU A 140 -4.43 -0.52 -7.52
CA LEU A 140 -3.42 0.50 -7.72
C LEU A 140 -3.81 1.46 -8.84
N GLN A 141 -3.59 2.75 -8.59
CA GLN A 141 -3.47 3.76 -9.62
C GLN A 141 -2.00 4.14 -9.75
N TYR A 142 -1.43 3.91 -10.92
CA TYR A 142 0.00 4.03 -11.17
C TYR A 142 0.27 5.07 -12.27
N ALA A 143 1.21 5.97 -12.02
CA ALA A 143 1.68 6.96 -12.98
C ALA A 143 2.96 6.44 -13.67
N PRO A 144 2.88 5.90 -14.90
CA PRO A 144 4.01 5.24 -15.55
C PRO A 144 5.15 6.20 -15.92
N GLN A 145 4.86 7.46 -16.22
CA GLN A 145 5.88 8.45 -16.55
C GLN A 145 6.80 8.76 -15.35
N ALA A 146 6.23 8.74 -14.15
CA ALA A 146 6.97 9.00 -12.90
C ALA A 146 7.40 7.71 -12.19
N GLU A 147 6.99 6.56 -12.70
CA GLU A 147 7.26 5.23 -12.12
C GLU A 147 6.83 5.11 -10.65
N VAL A 148 5.70 5.74 -10.29
CA VAL A 148 5.19 5.72 -8.91
C VAL A 148 3.71 5.39 -8.82
N PRO A 149 3.26 4.66 -7.78
CA PRO A 149 1.86 4.60 -7.42
C PRO A 149 1.41 5.96 -6.85
N VAL A 150 0.21 6.38 -7.21
CA VAL A 150 -0.41 7.63 -6.73
C VAL A 150 -1.64 7.38 -5.88
N ASN A 151 -2.23 6.21 -5.99
CA ASN A 151 -3.30 5.74 -5.13
C ASN A 151 -3.21 4.21 -4.95
N ALA A 152 -3.62 3.73 -3.77
CA ALA A 152 -3.68 2.31 -3.46
C ALA A 152 -4.82 2.04 -2.48
N THR A 153 -5.67 1.06 -2.78
CA THR A 153 -6.70 0.59 -1.87
C THR A 153 -6.63 -0.93 -1.71
N ILE A 154 -7.11 -1.41 -0.57
CA ILE A 154 -7.15 -2.85 -0.28
C ILE A 154 -8.60 -3.23 -0.03
N SER A 155 -9.07 -4.22 -0.76
CA SER A 155 -10.40 -4.79 -0.59
C SER A 155 -10.37 -6.30 -0.32
N THR A 156 -11.53 -6.88 -0.03
CA THR A 156 -11.68 -8.33 -0.05
C THR A 156 -11.69 -8.84 -1.50
N PRO A 157 -11.37 -10.12 -1.76
CA PRO A 157 -11.30 -10.66 -3.12
C PRO A 157 -12.63 -10.61 -3.88
N ASN A 158 -13.75 -10.44 -3.17
CA ASN A 158 -15.09 -10.43 -3.74
C ASN A 158 -15.51 -9.08 -4.34
N VAL A 159 -14.76 -8.03 -4.04
CA VAL A 159 -15.04 -6.68 -4.57
C VAL A 159 -14.59 -6.64 -6.04
N ASN A 160 -15.49 -6.23 -6.92
CA ASN A 160 -15.17 -6.06 -8.32
C ASN A 160 -14.28 -4.83 -8.53
N ASP A 161 -13.39 -4.89 -9.51
CA ASP A 161 -12.45 -3.81 -9.79
C ASP A 161 -13.16 -2.50 -10.10
N ILE A 162 -14.28 -2.57 -10.80
CA ILE A 162 -15.10 -1.40 -11.11
C ILE A 162 -15.75 -0.77 -9.86
N GLU A 163 -16.07 -1.54 -8.83
CA GLU A 163 -16.62 -1.00 -7.59
C GLU A 163 -15.62 -0.09 -6.89
N GLU A 164 -14.36 -0.49 -6.82
CA GLU A 164 -13.27 0.33 -6.29
C GLU A 164 -12.97 1.53 -7.20
N ALA A 165 -12.96 1.34 -8.52
CA ALA A 165 -12.68 2.40 -9.48
C ALA A 165 -13.70 3.55 -9.40
N ARG A 166 -14.97 3.27 -9.09
CA ARG A 166 -16.01 4.28 -8.91
C ARG A 166 -15.77 5.22 -7.72
N HIS A 167 -14.91 4.82 -6.77
CA HIS A 167 -14.51 5.65 -5.64
C HIS A 167 -13.32 6.56 -5.94
N LEU A 168 -12.67 6.38 -7.11
CA LEU A 168 -11.56 7.24 -7.52
C LEU A 168 -12.10 8.63 -7.91
N ALA A 169 -11.42 9.66 -7.42
CA ALA A 169 -11.63 11.01 -7.92
C ALA A 169 -11.12 11.09 -9.36
N ILE A 170 -12.03 11.38 -10.30
CA ILE A 170 -11.68 11.57 -11.71
C ILE A 170 -11.06 12.96 -11.87
N GLU A 171 -9.94 13.05 -12.55
CA GLU A 171 -9.18 14.28 -12.75
C GLU A 171 -9.25 14.73 -14.21
N ALA A 172 -9.67 15.97 -14.43
CA ALA A 172 -9.73 16.56 -15.76
C ALA A 172 -8.35 16.55 -16.45
N GLY A 173 -8.32 16.35 -17.76
CA GLY A 173 -7.11 16.29 -18.57
C GLY A 173 -6.25 15.03 -18.38
N THR A 174 -6.80 14.01 -17.70
CA THR A 174 -6.10 12.75 -17.41
C THR A 174 -6.59 11.64 -18.32
N THR A 175 -5.72 10.73 -18.71
CA THR A 175 -6.10 9.49 -19.42
C THR A 175 -5.97 8.29 -18.49
N TYR A 176 -7.06 7.56 -18.29
CA TYR A 176 -7.11 6.32 -17.52
C TYR A 176 -6.96 5.11 -18.45
N VAL A 177 -6.04 4.21 -18.14
CA VAL A 177 -5.83 2.96 -18.88
C VAL A 177 -6.11 1.78 -17.95
N PHE A 178 -7.01 0.91 -18.34
CA PHE A 178 -7.46 -0.23 -17.54
C PHE A 178 -7.84 -1.42 -18.41
N ASP A 179 -7.98 -2.57 -17.80
CA ASP A 179 -8.40 -3.80 -18.47
C ASP A 179 -9.94 -3.89 -18.58
N LYS A 180 -10.43 -5.00 -19.14
CA LYS A 180 -11.87 -5.23 -19.30
C LYS A 180 -12.63 -5.41 -17.98
N GLY A 181 -11.95 -5.76 -16.89
CA GLY A 181 -12.54 -5.88 -15.54
C GLY A 181 -13.12 -4.57 -15.00
N TYR A 182 -12.63 -3.45 -15.53
CA TYR A 182 -13.10 -2.11 -15.21
C TYR A 182 -14.16 -1.58 -16.20
N CYS A 183 -14.59 -2.37 -17.19
CA CYS A 183 -15.49 -1.92 -18.24
C CYS A 183 -16.90 -1.71 -17.70
N ASP A 184 -17.29 -0.45 -17.53
CA ASP A 184 -18.63 -0.02 -17.12
C ASP A 184 -19.01 1.26 -17.86
N TYR A 185 -20.13 1.25 -18.58
CA TYR A 185 -20.56 2.39 -19.39
C TYR A 185 -20.83 3.65 -18.56
N ASN A 186 -21.40 3.50 -17.37
CA ASN A 186 -21.71 4.64 -16.51
C ASN A 186 -20.42 5.30 -15.99
N TRP A 187 -19.42 4.48 -15.66
CA TRP A 187 -18.13 5.00 -15.21
C TRP A 187 -17.32 5.62 -16.35
N CYS A 188 -17.33 5.01 -17.55
CA CYS A 188 -16.74 5.62 -18.74
C CYS A 188 -17.40 6.96 -19.06
N HIS A 189 -18.73 7.06 -18.96
CA HIS A 189 -19.45 8.32 -19.12
C HIS A 189 -19.07 9.35 -18.07
N ALA A 190 -18.90 8.92 -16.80
CA ALA A 190 -18.45 9.83 -15.72
C ALA A 190 -17.02 10.37 -15.97
N ILE A 191 -16.14 9.56 -16.55
CA ILE A 191 -14.80 10.00 -16.97
C ILE A 191 -14.91 11.09 -18.05
N ASP A 192 -15.71 10.85 -19.07
CA ASP A 192 -15.91 11.77 -20.20
C ASP A 192 -16.53 13.10 -19.72
N GLN A 193 -17.51 13.06 -18.82
CA GLN A 193 -18.12 14.25 -18.23
C GLN A 193 -17.18 15.13 -17.40
N GLN A 194 -16.03 14.59 -17.00
CA GLN A 194 -15.01 15.30 -16.23
C GLN A 194 -13.83 15.77 -17.10
N ASP A 195 -14.00 15.86 -18.42
CA ASP A 195 -12.93 16.18 -19.38
C ASP A 195 -11.70 15.29 -19.23
N ALA A 196 -11.89 14.01 -18.91
CA ALA A 196 -10.87 12.98 -18.82
C ALA A 196 -11.04 11.95 -19.93
N GLY A 197 -9.96 11.28 -20.31
CA GLY A 197 -9.98 10.23 -21.32
C GLY A 197 -9.85 8.83 -20.70
N TYR A 198 -10.24 7.80 -21.45
CA TYR A 198 -9.96 6.42 -21.05
C TYR A 198 -9.55 5.55 -22.23
N ARG A 199 -8.81 4.49 -21.94
CA ARG A 199 -8.41 3.47 -22.91
C ARG A 199 -8.48 2.08 -22.29
N PHE A 200 -8.95 1.12 -23.07
CA PHE A 200 -8.94 -0.29 -22.69
C PHE A 200 -7.62 -0.95 -23.10
N ARG A 201 -7.01 -1.66 -22.18
CA ARG A 201 -5.88 -2.52 -22.48
C ARG A 201 -6.40 -3.78 -23.21
N HIS A 202 -6.07 -3.93 -24.47
CA HIS A 202 -6.25 -5.21 -25.17
C HIS A 202 -5.15 -6.16 -24.73
N LEU A 203 -5.48 -7.17 -23.93
CA LEU A 203 -4.61 -8.34 -23.75
C LEU A 203 -4.65 -9.11 -25.09
N ARG A 204 -3.49 -9.22 -25.70
CA ARG A 204 -3.28 -10.14 -26.84
C ARG A 204 -3.11 -11.57 -26.32
#